data_e49677800dd307d1de09bc697505f6b5
#
_entry.id   e49677800dd307d1de09bc697505f6b5
#
_cell.length_a   1.000
_cell.length_b   1.000
_cell.length_c   1.000
_cell.angle_alpha   90.00
_cell.angle_beta   90.00
_cell.angle_gamma   90.00
#
_symmetry.space_group_name_H-M   'P 1'
#
loop_
_entity.id
_entity.type
_entity.pdbx_description
1 polymer ?
#
loop_
_entity_poly.entity_id
_entity_poly.type
_entity_poly.pdbx_seq_one_letter_code
_entity_poly.pdbx_strand_id
1 'polypeptide(L)'
;MDLVDSKYIGLVSSRLQKFKKIKKDLYTFRCPICGDSKKQKNKTRGYIFPHTKSQNFLFKCHNCGSSMSFGHLLKQMDSVLYKQYVFERFKSGKVGRSDLVAEPKFTFEAPKFNSKLDLPKASENPAAKEYLENRKLNPDKFYYTDKFKAW
;
A
#
# COMPACT_ATOMS: atom_id res chain seq x y z
N MET A 1 -17.36 15.32 -6.83
CA MET A 1 -16.78 14.92 -8.11
C MET A 1 -15.29 15.11 -8.04
N ASP A 2 -14.50 14.08 -8.32
CA ASP A 2 -13.06 14.18 -8.19
C ASP A 2 -12.45 14.70 -9.49
N LEU A 3 -11.82 15.88 -9.43
CA LEU A 3 -11.14 16.49 -10.58
C LEU A 3 -9.96 15.60 -11.04
N VAL A 4 -9.30 14.92 -10.09
CA VAL A 4 -8.19 14.02 -10.39
C VAL A 4 -8.67 12.83 -11.22
N ASP A 5 -9.76 12.16 -10.80
CA ASP A 5 -10.30 11.04 -11.55
C ASP A 5 -10.71 11.45 -12.98
N SER A 6 -11.41 12.58 -13.12
CA SER A 6 -11.83 13.09 -14.42
C SER A 6 -10.65 13.41 -15.35
N LYS A 7 -9.56 13.97 -14.80
CA LYS A 7 -8.31 14.23 -15.52
C LYS A 7 -7.72 12.93 -16.06
N TYR A 8 -7.58 11.91 -15.20
CA TYR A 8 -6.97 10.65 -15.60
C TYR A 8 -7.86 9.80 -16.51
N ILE A 9 -9.18 9.90 -16.39
CA ILE A 9 -10.10 9.32 -17.40
C ILE A 9 -9.85 9.97 -18.76
N GLY A 10 -9.67 11.29 -18.81
CA GLY A 10 -9.31 12.00 -20.04
C GLY A 10 -7.96 11.54 -20.62
N LEU A 11 -6.94 11.39 -19.79
CA LEU A 11 -5.61 10.94 -20.23
C LEU A 11 -5.60 9.51 -20.77
N VAL A 12 -6.36 8.60 -20.16
CA VAL A 12 -6.43 7.21 -20.61
C VAL A 12 -7.38 7.01 -21.79
N SER A 13 -8.24 7.97 -22.08
CA SER A 13 -9.25 7.88 -23.15
C SER A 13 -8.66 7.56 -24.52
N SER A 14 -7.47 8.12 -24.83
CA SER A 14 -6.76 7.86 -26.10
C SER A 14 -6.34 6.41 -26.29
N ARG A 15 -6.19 5.65 -25.19
CA ARG A 15 -5.83 4.23 -25.19
C ARG A 15 -7.03 3.30 -25.17
N LEU A 16 -8.23 3.85 -24.92
CA LEU A 16 -9.48 3.10 -24.88
C LEU A 16 -10.16 3.12 -26.25
N GLN A 17 -10.32 1.95 -26.86
CA GLN A 17 -10.99 1.85 -28.16
C GLN A 17 -12.45 2.29 -28.07
N LYS A 18 -12.89 3.16 -28.98
CA LYS A 18 -14.26 3.67 -29.06
C LYS A 18 -14.77 4.35 -27.79
N PHE A 19 -13.88 5.05 -27.11
CA PHE A 19 -14.24 5.83 -25.93
C PHE A 19 -15.27 6.92 -26.30
N LYS A 20 -16.38 6.96 -25.53
CA LYS A 20 -17.43 7.96 -25.66
C LYS A 20 -17.95 8.37 -24.31
N LYS A 21 -18.20 9.65 -24.12
CA LYS A 21 -18.92 10.18 -22.97
C LYS A 21 -20.42 10.15 -23.29
N ILE A 22 -21.20 9.40 -22.52
CA ILE A 22 -22.66 9.29 -22.72
C ILE A 22 -23.41 10.37 -21.94
N LYS A 23 -23.05 10.55 -20.69
CA LYS A 23 -23.64 11.55 -19.77
C LYS A 23 -22.53 12.15 -18.91
N LYS A 24 -22.90 13.10 -18.06
CA LYS A 24 -22.01 13.62 -17.04
C LYS A 24 -21.49 12.42 -16.22
N ASP A 25 -20.17 12.23 -16.21
CA ASP A 25 -19.48 11.18 -15.45
C ASP A 25 -19.78 9.73 -15.85
N LEU A 26 -20.41 9.51 -16.98
CA LEU A 26 -20.66 8.19 -17.55
C LEU A 26 -19.95 8.04 -18.89
N TYR A 27 -19.03 7.11 -18.95
CA TYR A 27 -18.23 6.83 -20.14
C TYR A 27 -18.43 5.39 -20.58
N THR A 28 -18.39 5.16 -21.89
CA THR A 28 -18.43 3.83 -22.48
C THR A 28 -17.28 3.66 -23.46
N PHE A 29 -16.77 2.44 -23.56
CA PHE A 29 -15.67 2.09 -24.44
C PHE A 29 -15.63 0.58 -24.65
N ARG A 30 -14.82 0.16 -25.59
CA ARG A 30 -14.57 -1.27 -25.80
C ARG A 30 -13.71 -1.81 -24.68
N CYS A 31 -14.15 -2.88 -24.02
CA CYS A 31 -13.46 -3.44 -22.86
C CYS A 31 -12.01 -3.83 -23.20
N PRO A 32 -11.00 -3.30 -22.50
CA PRO A 32 -9.60 -3.64 -22.77
C PRO A 32 -9.23 -5.06 -22.28
N ILE A 33 -10.02 -5.65 -21.37
CA ILE A 33 -9.74 -6.97 -20.79
C ILE A 33 -10.19 -8.08 -21.73
N CYS A 34 -11.45 -8.04 -22.18
CA CYS A 34 -12.01 -9.11 -23.02
C CYS A 34 -12.09 -8.75 -24.51
N GLY A 35 -11.71 -7.53 -24.89
CA GLY A 35 -11.83 -7.06 -26.27
C GLY A 35 -13.26 -6.96 -26.78
N ASP A 36 -14.26 -7.04 -25.86
CA ASP A 36 -15.68 -7.01 -26.18
C ASP A 36 -16.11 -8.10 -27.19
N SER A 37 -17.11 -7.88 -28.02
CA SER A 37 -17.59 -8.87 -28.97
C SER A 37 -16.63 -9.10 -30.15
N LYS A 38 -16.25 -10.36 -30.41
CA LYS A 38 -15.44 -10.73 -31.58
C LYS A 38 -16.21 -10.56 -32.89
N LYS A 39 -17.51 -10.84 -32.87
CA LYS A 39 -18.39 -10.75 -34.08
C LYS A 39 -18.78 -9.32 -34.44
N GLN A 40 -19.01 -8.48 -33.44
CA GLN A 40 -19.48 -7.11 -33.62
C GLN A 40 -18.47 -6.10 -33.08
N LYS A 41 -17.60 -5.62 -33.95
CA LYS A 41 -16.54 -4.66 -33.59
C LYS A 41 -17.07 -3.29 -33.11
N ASN A 42 -18.36 -3.01 -33.30
CA ASN A 42 -18.97 -1.74 -32.92
C ASN A 42 -19.52 -1.69 -31.49
N LYS A 43 -19.64 -2.82 -30.82
CA LYS A 43 -20.17 -2.85 -29.45
C LYS A 43 -19.15 -2.32 -28.43
N THR A 44 -19.65 -1.52 -27.51
CA THR A 44 -18.91 -0.95 -26.38
C THR A 44 -19.67 -1.32 -25.12
N ARG A 45 -19.11 -2.26 -24.32
CA ARG A 45 -19.76 -2.81 -23.12
C ARG A 45 -18.94 -2.56 -21.86
N GLY A 46 -17.81 -1.87 -21.97
CA GLY A 46 -17.07 -1.33 -20.87
C GLY A 46 -17.62 0.04 -20.46
N TYR A 47 -17.82 0.25 -19.17
CA TYR A 47 -18.35 1.48 -18.62
C TYR A 47 -17.48 1.98 -17.48
N ILE A 48 -17.28 3.29 -17.42
CA ILE A 48 -16.74 3.98 -16.24
C ILE A 48 -17.85 4.89 -15.72
N PHE A 49 -18.16 4.78 -14.43
CA PHE A 49 -19.22 5.53 -13.77
C PHE A 49 -18.89 5.79 -12.30
N PRO A 50 -19.43 6.84 -11.68
CA PRO A 50 -19.17 7.14 -10.27
C PRO A 50 -19.89 6.16 -9.36
N HIS A 51 -19.20 5.74 -8.31
CA HIS A 51 -19.80 4.94 -7.24
C HIS A 51 -20.60 5.86 -6.30
N THR A 52 -21.83 5.49 -5.98
CA THR A 52 -22.78 6.33 -5.24
C THR A 52 -22.32 6.70 -3.83
N LYS A 53 -21.61 5.78 -3.14
CA LYS A 53 -21.19 5.97 -1.75
C LYS A 53 -19.80 6.59 -1.58
N SER A 54 -18.86 6.28 -2.47
CA SER A 54 -17.44 6.64 -2.29
C SER A 54 -16.95 7.76 -3.20
N GLN A 55 -17.80 8.28 -4.07
CA GLN A 55 -17.46 9.28 -5.10
C GLN A 55 -16.29 8.88 -6.03
N ASN A 56 -15.79 7.67 -5.92
CA ASN A 56 -14.76 7.12 -6.78
C ASN A 56 -15.38 6.57 -8.05
N PHE A 57 -14.62 6.53 -9.14
CA PHE A 57 -15.07 5.89 -10.37
C PHE A 57 -14.84 4.38 -10.35
N LEU A 58 -15.84 3.66 -10.85
CA LEU A 58 -15.79 2.21 -11.06
C LEU A 58 -15.78 1.90 -12.55
N PHE A 59 -15.07 0.84 -12.88
CA PHE A 59 -15.18 0.19 -14.19
C PHE A 59 -16.05 -1.07 -14.07
N LYS A 60 -16.93 -1.28 -15.04
CA LYS A 60 -17.66 -2.54 -15.20
C LYS A 60 -17.81 -2.88 -16.69
N CYS A 61 -17.58 -4.14 -17.02
CA CYS A 61 -17.86 -4.67 -18.35
C CYS A 61 -19.05 -5.61 -18.33
N HIS A 62 -20.06 -5.34 -19.17
CA HIS A 62 -21.25 -6.20 -19.30
C HIS A 62 -21.04 -7.41 -20.20
N ASN A 63 -19.87 -7.56 -20.83
CA ASN A 63 -19.56 -8.73 -21.66
C ASN A 63 -18.83 -9.82 -20.86
N CYS A 64 -17.80 -9.46 -20.10
CA CYS A 64 -17.01 -10.44 -19.30
C CYS A 64 -17.33 -10.40 -17.80
N GLY A 65 -18.21 -9.49 -17.35
CA GLY A 65 -18.55 -9.36 -15.93
C GLY A 65 -17.48 -8.69 -15.06
N SER A 66 -16.31 -8.37 -15.62
CA SER A 66 -15.23 -7.73 -14.84
C SER A 66 -15.70 -6.41 -14.24
N SER A 67 -15.45 -6.25 -12.94
CA SER A 67 -15.76 -5.04 -12.18
C SER A 67 -14.59 -4.70 -11.27
N MET A 68 -14.14 -3.44 -11.30
CA MET A 68 -13.01 -2.98 -10.49
C MET A 68 -13.01 -1.47 -10.33
N SER A 69 -12.19 -0.93 -9.43
CA SER A 69 -11.99 0.51 -9.33
C SER A 69 -11.28 1.06 -10.56
N PHE A 70 -11.50 2.35 -10.84
CA PHE A 70 -10.81 3.02 -11.95
C PHE A 70 -9.28 2.96 -11.80
N GLY A 71 -8.77 3.11 -10.58
CA GLY A 71 -7.33 2.97 -10.31
C GLY A 71 -6.79 1.59 -10.69
N HIS A 72 -7.53 0.51 -10.42
CA HIS A 72 -7.15 -0.85 -10.84
C HIS A 72 -7.12 -1.02 -12.36
N LEU A 73 -8.13 -0.49 -13.06
CA LEU A 73 -8.14 -0.48 -14.51
C LEU A 73 -6.93 0.29 -15.06
N LEU A 74 -6.65 1.46 -14.50
CA LEU A 74 -5.51 2.29 -14.92
C LEU A 74 -4.18 1.55 -14.70
N LYS A 75 -4.03 0.87 -13.58
CA LYS A 75 -2.84 0.04 -13.28
C LYS A 75 -2.60 -1.05 -14.32
N GLN A 76 -3.67 -1.70 -14.79
CA GLN A 76 -3.58 -2.75 -15.82
C GLN A 76 -3.23 -2.19 -17.21
N MET A 77 -3.66 -0.96 -17.50
CA MET A 77 -3.44 -0.33 -18.81
C MET A 77 -2.12 0.41 -18.90
N ASP A 78 -1.76 1.14 -17.84
CA ASP A 78 -0.58 1.98 -17.78
C ASP A 78 -0.10 2.17 -16.34
N SER A 79 0.99 1.49 -16.01
CA SER A 79 1.60 1.55 -14.68
C SER A 79 2.21 2.92 -14.35
N VAL A 80 2.63 3.68 -15.36
CA VAL A 80 3.22 5.02 -15.17
C VAL A 80 2.13 6.04 -14.83
N LEU A 81 1.04 6.06 -15.63
CA LEU A 81 -0.12 6.89 -15.34
C LEU A 81 -0.75 6.54 -13.99
N TYR A 82 -0.77 5.26 -13.64
CA TYR A 82 -1.26 4.82 -12.33
C TYR A 82 -0.45 5.41 -11.17
N LYS A 83 0.88 5.39 -11.25
CA LYS A 83 1.73 6.00 -10.20
C LYS A 83 1.48 7.49 -10.04
N GLN A 84 1.35 8.21 -11.16
CA GLN A 84 1.01 9.64 -11.14
C GLN A 84 -0.37 9.89 -10.55
N TYR A 85 -1.37 9.08 -10.93
CA TYR A 85 -2.73 9.15 -10.40
C TYR A 85 -2.77 8.95 -8.87
N VAL A 86 -2.10 7.93 -8.35
CA VAL A 86 -2.03 7.68 -6.91
C VAL A 86 -1.36 8.85 -6.18
N PHE A 87 -0.28 9.39 -6.73
CA PHE A 87 0.42 10.52 -6.15
C PHE A 87 -0.43 11.79 -6.11
N GLU A 88 -1.16 12.11 -7.18
CA GLU A 88 -2.06 13.27 -7.21
C GLU A 88 -3.24 13.09 -6.25
N ARG A 89 -3.81 11.90 -6.15
CA ARG A 89 -4.86 11.60 -5.15
C ARG A 89 -4.35 11.75 -3.73
N PHE A 90 -3.16 11.31 -3.45
CA PHE A 90 -2.52 11.50 -2.15
C PHE A 90 -2.36 12.99 -1.82
N LYS A 91 -1.86 13.80 -2.76
CA LYS A 91 -1.74 15.26 -2.59
C LYS A 91 -3.08 15.95 -2.34
N SER A 92 -4.15 15.46 -2.96
CA SER A 92 -5.50 16.01 -2.78
C SER A 92 -6.19 15.55 -1.49
N GLY A 93 -5.52 14.80 -0.63
CA GLY A 93 -6.06 14.28 0.64
C GLY A 93 -7.12 13.20 0.48
N LYS A 94 -7.34 12.68 -0.75
CA LYS A 94 -8.36 11.69 -1.06
C LYS A 94 -7.76 10.29 -1.21
N VAL A 95 -7.05 9.85 -0.21
CA VAL A 95 -6.58 8.46 -0.14
C VAL A 95 -7.78 7.57 0.21
N GLY A 96 -8.47 7.09 -0.81
CA GLY A 96 -9.46 6.03 -0.63
C GLY A 96 -8.75 4.74 -0.18
N ARG A 97 -9.21 4.15 0.89
CA ARG A 97 -8.66 2.88 1.45
C ARG A 97 -8.66 1.70 0.49
N SER A 98 -9.36 1.79 -0.64
CA SER A 98 -9.54 0.68 -1.58
C SER A 98 -8.43 0.50 -2.61
N ASP A 99 -7.59 1.52 -2.82
CA ASP A 99 -6.53 1.48 -3.84
C ASP A 99 -5.12 1.45 -3.24
N LEU A 100 -5.03 1.47 -1.92
CA LEU A 100 -3.77 1.21 -1.26
C LEU A 100 -3.42 -0.26 -1.52
N VAL A 101 -2.35 -0.48 -2.23
CA VAL A 101 -1.53 -1.67 -2.07
C VAL A 101 -1.54 -1.96 -0.57
N ALA A 102 -2.00 -3.14 -0.18
CA ALA A 102 -2.01 -3.54 1.22
C ALA A 102 -0.70 -3.03 1.83
N GLU A 103 -0.82 -2.13 2.80
CA GLU A 103 0.36 -1.62 3.50
C GLU A 103 1.18 -2.85 3.85
N PRO A 104 2.47 -2.88 3.50
CA PRO A 104 3.29 -3.98 3.94
C PRO A 104 3.09 -4.04 5.45
N LYS A 105 2.41 -5.06 5.92
CA LYS A 105 2.29 -5.33 7.34
C LYS A 105 3.69 -5.70 7.78
N PHE A 106 4.45 -4.70 8.18
CA PHE A 106 5.68 -4.93 8.93
C PHE A 106 5.24 -5.54 10.26
N THR A 107 5.12 -6.84 10.28
CA THR A 107 5.12 -7.59 11.52
C THR A 107 6.54 -7.48 12.04
N PHE A 108 6.81 -6.45 12.85
CA PHE A 108 7.96 -6.49 13.72
C PHE A 108 7.67 -7.62 14.71
N GLU A 109 8.13 -8.82 14.39
CA GLU A 109 8.33 -9.79 15.45
C GLU A 109 9.39 -9.15 16.36
N ALA A 110 8.92 -8.68 17.52
CA ALA A 110 9.85 -8.26 18.55
C ALA A 110 10.82 -9.42 18.74
N PRO A 111 12.13 -9.18 18.64
CA PRO A 111 13.10 -10.24 18.85
C PRO A 111 12.74 -10.89 20.18
N LYS A 112 12.44 -12.19 20.16
CA LYS A 112 12.21 -12.96 21.38
C LYS A 112 13.57 -13.04 22.06
N PHE A 113 13.86 -12.04 22.87
CA PHE A 113 14.94 -12.16 23.83
C PHE A 113 14.55 -13.31 24.75
N ASN A 114 15.26 -14.41 24.66
CA ASN A 114 15.17 -15.44 25.67
C ASN A 114 15.55 -14.76 27.00
N SER A 115 14.55 -14.48 27.81
CA SER A 115 14.63 -13.66 29.02
C SER A 115 15.36 -14.36 30.19
N LYS A 116 16.16 -15.38 29.91
CA LYS A 116 17.04 -16.01 30.87
C LYS A 116 18.50 -15.90 30.39
N LEU A 117 18.98 -14.68 30.43
CA LEU A 117 20.44 -14.48 30.56
C LEU A 117 20.77 -14.83 32.01
N ASP A 118 21.29 -16.04 32.23
CA ASP A 118 21.79 -16.49 33.51
C ASP A 118 23.19 -15.89 33.68
N LEU A 119 23.21 -14.63 34.10
CA LEU A 119 24.43 -13.88 34.32
C LEU A 119 24.73 -13.89 35.82
N PRO A 120 25.98 -14.22 36.24
CA PRO A 120 26.39 -14.15 37.63
C PRO A 120 26.33 -12.69 38.13
N LYS A 121 26.05 -12.53 39.41
CA LYS A 121 26.03 -11.20 40.01
C LYS A 121 27.44 -10.62 40.09
N ALA A 122 27.56 -9.33 39.94
CA ALA A 122 28.85 -8.65 40.02
C ALA A 122 29.49 -8.78 41.41
N SER A 123 28.71 -9.05 42.48
CA SER A 123 29.20 -9.33 43.83
C SER A 123 29.96 -10.63 43.93
N GLU A 124 29.77 -11.59 43.01
CA GLU A 124 30.48 -12.88 42.99
C GLU A 124 31.88 -12.79 42.35
N ASN A 125 32.14 -11.73 41.59
CA ASN A 125 33.45 -11.51 40.98
C ASN A 125 34.22 -10.40 41.74
N PRO A 126 35.38 -10.71 42.32
CA PRO A 126 36.11 -9.76 43.15
C PRO A 126 36.53 -8.48 42.41
N ALA A 127 36.95 -8.58 41.15
CA ALA A 127 37.36 -7.41 40.37
C ALA A 127 36.17 -6.52 40.01
N ALA A 128 35.00 -7.10 39.65
CA ALA A 128 33.80 -6.35 39.38
C ALA A 128 33.22 -5.68 40.64
N LYS A 129 33.32 -6.37 41.79
CA LYS A 129 32.91 -5.86 43.08
C LYS A 129 33.73 -4.64 43.47
N GLU A 130 35.04 -4.74 43.46
CA GLU A 130 35.98 -3.65 43.78
C GLU A 130 35.74 -2.44 42.85
N TYR A 131 35.54 -2.64 41.55
CA TYR A 131 35.26 -1.59 40.60
C TYR A 131 33.98 -0.84 40.94
N LEU A 132 32.89 -1.54 41.31
CA LEU A 132 31.62 -0.96 41.66
C LEU A 132 31.64 -0.25 43.01
N GLU A 133 32.33 -0.82 44.00
CA GLU A 133 32.52 -0.22 45.34
C GLU A 133 33.31 1.10 45.27
N ASN A 134 34.37 1.12 44.45
CA ASN A 134 35.11 2.36 44.17
C ASN A 134 34.25 3.48 43.59
N ARG A 135 33.22 3.11 42.85
CA ARG A 135 32.21 4.05 42.31
C ARG A 135 31.03 4.29 43.23
N LYS A 136 31.05 3.76 44.46
CA LYS A 136 29.94 3.90 45.44
C LYS A 136 28.62 3.28 44.91
N LEU A 137 28.71 2.23 44.09
CA LEU A 137 27.55 1.51 43.55
C LEU A 137 27.38 0.19 44.28
N ASN A 138 26.13 -0.26 44.48
CA ASN A 138 25.86 -1.52 45.17
C ASN A 138 26.08 -2.70 44.18
N PRO A 139 27.06 -3.60 44.39
CA PRO A 139 27.39 -4.70 43.49
C PRO A 139 26.28 -5.72 43.27
N ASP A 140 25.36 -5.86 44.24
CA ASP A 140 24.26 -6.85 44.14
C ASP A 140 23.18 -6.47 43.10
N LYS A 141 23.21 -5.25 42.64
CA LYS A 141 22.25 -4.74 41.62
C LYS A 141 22.79 -4.89 40.20
N PHE A 142 24.01 -5.35 40.04
CA PHE A 142 24.69 -5.48 38.75
C PHE A 142 25.02 -6.92 38.43
N TYR A 143 25.10 -7.22 37.14
CA TYR A 143 25.52 -8.52 36.64
C TYR A 143 26.90 -8.41 35.98
N TYR A 144 27.66 -9.47 35.97
CA TYR A 144 29.01 -9.54 35.40
C TYR A 144 29.06 -10.49 34.21
N THR A 145 29.86 -10.13 33.20
CA THR A 145 30.18 -11.03 32.08
C THR A 145 31.61 -10.74 31.60
N ASP A 146 32.39 -11.79 31.41
CA ASP A 146 33.72 -11.76 30.83
C ASP A 146 33.70 -11.85 29.27
N LYS A 147 32.52 -12.13 28.69
CA LYS A 147 32.36 -12.31 27.23
C LYS A 147 32.18 -11.02 26.47
N PHE A 148 31.98 -9.92 27.15
CA PHE A 148 31.90 -8.61 26.52
C PHE A 148 33.33 -8.10 26.25
N LYS A 149 33.73 -8.17 24.97
CA LYS A 149 34.88 -7.37 24.55
C LYS A 149 34.44 -5.93 24.53
N ALA A 150 35.12 -5.08 25.30
CA ALA A 150 34.89 -3.63 25.21
C ALA A 150 35.16 -3.20 23.76
N TRP A 151 34.29 -2.33 23.27
CA TRP A 151 34.40 -1.71 21.96
C TRP A 151 35.50 -0.68 21.97
#